data_063cae442e0e8c41c691e74bda42e33f
#
_entry.id   063cae442e0e8c41c691e74bda42e33f
#
_cell.length_a   1.000
_cell.length_b   1.000
_cell.length_c   1.000
_cell.angle_alpha   90.00
_cell.angle_beta   90.00
_cell.angle_gamma   90.00
#
_symmetry.space_group_name_H-M   'P 1'
#
loop_
_entity.id
_entity.type
_entity.pdbx_description
1 polymer ?
#
loop_
_entity_poly.entity_id
_entity_poly.type
_entity_poly.pdbx_seq_one_letter_code
_entity_poly.pdbx_strand_id
1 'polypeptide(L)'
;MRYHLIASDDGSRLLARDGEKAYDLTAVTGISSFRELALAATATRTGVDDVARTHLETAPLLDATDLAAESGRPTVPDEVWAAGVTYRASNDARDEESGRSAMYQDVFENERPELFFKATPSRTVGPEEAVGIRSDSEWDVPEPELAVVVARGEVVGYTVGNDMSSRSLEGQNPLYLPQAKVYDRCCAIGPCIASPETVGDPRDLTMTMRIERDDETMFDGETSTSRMVRTCEELVSFLAQHDSVPELAVLLTGTSLVPPDDFTLAAGDRIEIGIETIGTLRNHVETV
;
A
#
# COMPACT_ATOMS: atom_id res chain seq x y z
N MET A 1 -0.66 17.44 -1.38
CA MET A 1 0.41 17.33 -0.34
C MET A 1 0.73 15.89 -0.04
N ARG A 2 1.87 15.60 0.65
CA ARG A 2 2.20 14.29 1.22
C ARG A 2 2.14 14.36 2.73
N TYR A 3 1.53 13.37 3.36
CA TYR A 3 1.33 13.33 4.81
C TYR A 3 2.19 12.25 5.42
N HIS A 4 3.07 12.63 6.33
CA HIS A 4 4.00 11.76 7.04
C HIS A 4 3.61 11.69 8.51
N LEU A 5 3.75 10.51 9.11
CA LEU A 5 3.60 10.33 10.54
C LEU A 5 4.99 10.06 11.11
N ILE A 6 5.42 10.90 12.03
CA ILE A 6 6.69 10.72 12.75
C ILE A 6 6.42 10.46 14.23
N ALA A 7 7.27 9.66 14.86
CA ALA A 7 7.27 9.48 16.31
C ALA A 7 7.88 10.72 16.96
N SER A 8 7.37 11.10 18.14
CA SER A 8 7.94 12.14 18.99
C SER A 8 7.84 11.73 20.47
N ASP A 9 8.57 12.42 21.35
CA ASP A 9 8.56 12.15 22.80
C ASP A 9 7.14 12.25 23.41
N ASP A 10 6.29 13.09 22.81
CA ASP A 10 4.92 13.34 23.28
C ASP A 10 3.86 12.55 22.49
N GLY A 11 4.26 11.59 21.65
CA GLY A 11 3.36 10.78 20.80
C GLY A 11 3.71 10.82 19.32
N SER A 12 2.69 10.87 18.45
CA SER A 12 2.87 10.98 17.00
C SER A 12 2.59 12.40 16.51
N ARG A 13 3.32 12.83 15.49
CA ARG A 13 3.12 14.13 14.82
C ARG A 13 2.77 13.90 13.36
N LEU A 14 1.71 14.54 12.91
CA LEU A 14 1.30 14.57 11.51
C LEU A 14 1.96 15.75 10.81
N LEU A 15 2.76 15.45 9.81
CA LEU A 15 3.43 16.45 8.99
C LEU A 15 2.80 16.50 7.60
N ALA A 16 2.51 17.69 7.10
CA ALA A 16 2.15 17.93 5.72
C ALA A 16 3.37 18.44 4.94
N ARG A 17 3.80 17.70 3.91
CA ARG A 17 4.86 18.13 2.99
C ARG A 17 4.24 18.73 1.73
N ASP A 18 4.62 19.97 1.43
CA ASP A 18 4.28 20.68 0.20
C ASP A 18 5.57 21.13 -0.51
N GLY A 19 5.90 20.46 -1.60
CA GLY A 19 7.20 20.62 -2.26
C GLY A 19 8.37 20.26 -1.35
N GLU A 20 9.25 21.24 -1.08
CA GLU A 20 10.43 21.11 -0.20
C GLU A 20 10.13 21.49 1.27
N LYS A 21 8.92 21.96 1.56
CA LYS A 21 8.53 22.42 2.90
C LYS A 21 7.74 21.34 3.62
N ALA A 22 8.01 21.17 4.91
CA ALA A 22 7.24 20.33 5.80
C ALA A 22 6.64 21.17 6.94
N TYR A 23 5.38 20.96 7.23
CA TYR A 23 4.61 21.70 8.21
C TYR A 23 4.09 20.73 9.29
N ASP A 24 4.29 21.08 10.55
CA ASP A 24 3.75 20.33 11.68
C ASP A 24 2.28 20.73 11.92
N LEU A 25 1.37 19.89 11.42
CA LEU A 25 -0.07 20.11 11.60
C LEU A 25 -0.51 19.87 13.05
N THR A 26 0.11 18.92 13.73
CA THR A 26 -0.23 18.58 15.12
C THR A 26 -0.03 19.77 16.07
N ALA A 27 1.04 20.54 15.86
CA ALA A 27 1.37 21.68 16.70
C ALA A 27 0.31 22.81 16.69
N VAL A 28 -0.50 22.91 15.62
CA VAL A 28 -1.46 24.02 15.45
C VAL A 28 -2.93 23.59 15.46
N THR A 29 -3.20 22.30 15.18
CA THR A 29 -4.58 21.82 15.03
C THR A 29 -4.98 20.85 16.14
N GLY A 30 -4.02 20.18 16.78
CA GLY A 30 -4.27 19.00 17.60
C GLY A 30 -4.60 17.74 16.80
N ILE A 31 -4.64 17.81 15.45
CA ILE A 31 -4.75 16.63 14.55
C ILE A 31 -3.40 15.91 14.57
N SER A 32 -3.37 14.72 15.13
CA SER A 32 -2.13 13.95 15.36
C SER A 32 -1.97 12.74 14.44
N SER A 33 -2.96 12.52 13.56
CA SER A 33 -2.99 11.37 12.66
C SER A 33 -3.65 11.70 11.33
N PHE A 34 -3.30 10.95 10.28
CA PHE A 34 -3.98 11.07 8.99
C PHE A 34 -5.46 10.67 9.09
N ARG A 35 -5.82 9.72 9.96
CA ARG A 35 -7.22 9.36 10.23
C ARG A 35 -8.04 10.58 10.64
N GLU A 36 -7.56 11.36 11.61
CA GLU A 36 -8.28 12.55 12.08
C GLU A 36 -8.43 13.60 10.98
N LEU A 37 -7.37 13.80 10.17
CA LEU A 37 -7.41 14.71 9.03
C LEU A 37 -8.42 14.24 7.98
N ALA A 38 -8.42 12.96 7.62
CA ALA A 38 -9.34 12.37 6.65
C ALA A 38 -10.80 12.46 7.12
N LEU A 39 -11.07 12.18 8.40
CA LEU A 39 -12.41 12.29 8.97
C LEU A 39 -12.89 13.75 9.00
N ALA A 40 -12.01 14.71 9.27
CA ALA A 40 -12.34 16.14 9.21
C ALA A 40 -12.67 16.55 7.76
N ALA A 41 -11.90 16.10 6.78
CA ALA A 41 -12.14 16.34 5.35
C ALA A 41 -13.49 15.77 4.89
N THR A 42 -13.77 14.51 5.23
CA THR A 42 -15.06 13.85 4.92
C THR A 42 -16.23 14.57 5.58
N ALA A 43 -16.10 14.97 6.86
CA ALA A 43 -17.16 15.69 7.58
C ALA A 43 -17.47 17.06 6.98
N THR A 44 -16.46 17.75 6.46
CA THR A 44 -16.59 19.06 5.81
C THR A 44 -16.88 18.98 4.31
N ARG A 45 -16.81 17.77 3.73
CA ARG A 45 -16.93 17.50 2.28
C ARG A 45 -15.91 18.29 1.46
N THR A 46 -14.67 18.33 1.95
CA THR A 46 -13.51 18.98 1.31
C THR A 46 -12.37 17.97 1.13
N GLY A 47 -11.37 18.33 0.35
CA GLY A 47 -10.15 17.51 0.25
C GLY A 47 -9.31 17.57 1.53
N VAL A 48 -8.48 16.56 1.77
CA VAL A 48 -7.52 16.55 2.90
C VAL A 48 -6.56 17.74 2.81
N ASP A 49 -6.17 18.13 1.60
CA ASP A 49 -5.33 19.29 1.36
C ASP A 49 -6.01 20.61 1.70
N ASP A 50 -7.32 20.71 1.48
CA ASP A 50 -8.08 21.92 1.81
C ASP A 50 -8.11 22.12 3.33
N VAL A 51 -8.33 21.05 4.10
CA VAL A 51 -8.27 21.11 5.57
C VAL A 51 -6.87 21.53 6.03
N ALA A 52 -5.82 20.88 5.50
CA ALA A 52 -4.44 21.18 5.86
C ALA A 52 -4.06 22.63 5.54
N ARG A 53 -4.40 23.13 4.35
CA ARG A 53 -4.07 24.51 3.90
C ARG A 53 -4.56 25.58 4.84
N THR A 54 -5.69 25.38 5.51
CA THR A 54 -6.23 26.38 6.46
C THR A 54 -5.31 26.65 7.64
N HIS A 55 -4.32 25.78 7.88
CA HIS A 55 -3.42 25.84 9.02
C HIS A 55 -1.96 26.10 8.66
N LEU A 56 -1.56 26.01 7.37
CA LEU A 56 -0.14 26.09 6.96
C LEU A 56 0.53 27.42 7.32
N GLU A 57 -0.22 28.54 7.31
CA GLU A 57 0.35 29.86 7.63
C GLU A 57 0.86 29.95 9.08
N THR A 58 0.28 29.16 9.99
CA THR A 58 0.61 29.17 11.42
C THR A 58 1.38 27.94 11.86
N ALA A 59 1.44 26.90 11.03
CA ALA A 59 2.15 25.67 11.34
C ALA A 59 3.67 25.87 11.35
N PRO A 60 4.37 25.33 12.36
CA PRO A 60 5.82 25.34 12.35
C PRO A 60 6.40 24.65 11.11
N LEU A 61 7.40 25.29 10.51
CA LEU A 61 8.19 24.71 9.42
C LEU A 61 9.27 23.80 10.01
N LEU A 62 9.42 22.63 9.40
CA LEU A 62 10.48 21.67 9.69
C LEU A 62 11.36 21.49 8.47
N ASP A 63 12.62 21.12 8.69
CA ASP A 63 13.52 20.74 7.61
C ASP A 63 13.06 19.40 7.01
N ALA A 64 12.83 19.38 5.70
CA ALA A 64 12.25 18.23 5.01
C ALA A 64 13.29 17.18 4.62
N THR A 65 14.56 17.38 4.92
CA THR A 65 15.66 16.53 4.43
C THR A 65 15.64 15.11 5.01
N ASP A 66 15.06 14.90 6.19
CA ASP A 66 15.10 13.60 6.88
C ASP A 66 13.74 12.93 7.08
N LEU A 67 12.65 13.53 6.56
CA LEU A 67 11.29 13.05 6.80
C LEU A 67 11.06 11.58 6.38
N ALA A 68 11.67 11.13 5.30
CA ALA A 68 11.46 9.76 4.82
C ALA A 68 12.13 8.71 5.74
N ALA A 69 13.26 9.06 6.36
CA ALA A 69 13.99 8.19 7.28
C ALA A 69 13.33 8.13 8.68
N GLU A 70 12.61 9.18 9.06
CA GLU A 70 11.92 9.28 10.35
C GLU A 70 10.44 8.88 10.29
N SER A 71 9.90 8.68 9.07
CA SER A 71 8.49 8.34 8.87
C SER A 71 8.20 6.91 9.30
N GLY A 72 7.32 6.75 10.27
CA GLY A 72 6.70 5.48 10.59
C GLY A 72 5.56 5.14 9.62
N ARG A 73 4.79 4.12 9.95
CA ARG A 73 3.58 3.76 9.20
C ARG A 73 2.63 4.98 9.15
N PRO A 74 2.26 5.48 7.96
CA PRO A 74 1.63 6.79 7.81
C PRO A 74 0.21 6.85 8.39
N THR A 75 -0.42 5.69 8.57
CA THR A 75 -1.71 5.53 9.24
C THR A 75 -1.90 4.12 9.78
N VAL A 76 -2.84 3.96 10.71
CA VAL A 76 -3.28 2.67 11.23
C VAL A 76 -4.69 2.42 10.69
N PRO A 77 -4.85 1.70 9.56
CA PRO A 77 -6.18 1.39 9.05
C PRO A 77 -6.88 0.38 9.95
N ASP A 78 -8.21 0.39 10.00
CA ASP A 78 -8.98 -0.62 10.72
C ASP A 78 -8.87 -1.98 10.03
N GLU A 79 -8.83 -1.96 8.69
CA GLU A 79 -8.72 -3.12 7.82
C GLU A 79 -7.86 -2.80 6.59
N VAL A 80 -7.15 -3.81 6.09
CA VAL A 80 -6.52 -3.79 4.79
C VAL A 80 -7.17 -4.87 3.92
N TRP A 81 -7.66 -4.45 2.78
CA TRP A 81 -8.20 -5.31 1.71
C TRP A 81 -7.24 -5.30 0.52
N ALA A 82 -7.38 -6.28 -0.36
CA ALA A 82 -6.62 -6.33 -1.60
C ALA A 82 -7.49 -6.78 -2.77
N ALA A 83 -7.09 -6.35 -3.96
CA ALA A 83 -7.70 -6.74 -5.22
C ALA A 83 -6.71 -7.58 -6.04
N GLY A 84 -7.13 -8.76 -6.48
CA GLY A 84 -6.35 -9.60 -7.38
C GLY A 84 -6.77 -9.45 -8.85
N VAL A 85 -5.92 -9.96 -9.76
CA VAL A 85 -6.22 -10.05 -11.20
C VAL A 85 -6.62 -8.72 -11.84
N THR A 86 -5.99 -7.63 -11.44
CA THR A 86 -6.30 -6.27 -11.90
C THR A 86 -5.42 -5.78 -13.04
N TYR A 87 -4.36 -6.52 -13.40
CA TYR A 87 -3.42 -6.21 -14.48
C TYR A 87 -3.38 -7.30 -15.53
N ARG A 88 -3.19 -6.94 -16.82
CA ARG A 88 -3.09 -7.92 -17.92
C ARG A 88 -1.92 -8.89 -17.75
N ALA A 89 -0.76 -8.40 -17.32
CA ALA A 89 0.43 -9.23 -17.14
C ALA A 89 0.27 -10.27 -16.03
N SER A 90 -0.47 -9.93 -14.95
CA SER A 90 -0.78 -10.89 -13.89
C SER A 90 -1.68 -12.03 -14.38
N ASN A 91 -2.55 -11.77 -15.36
CA ASN A 91 -3.35 -12.80 -15.97
C ASN A 91 -2.47 -13.76 -16.78
N ASP A 92 -1.60 -13.22 -17.65
CA ASP A 92 -0.73 -14.03 -18.51
C ASP A 92 0.24 -14.91 -17.68
N ALA A 93 0.84 -14.37 -16.60
CA ALA A 93 1.74 -15.10 -15.73
C ALA A 93 1.02 -16.22 -14.95
N ARG A 94 -0.18 -15.95 -14.40
CA ARG A 94 -0.98 -16.94 -13.68
C ARG A 94 -1.52 -18.06 -14.57
N ASP A 95 -1.72 -17.77 -15.85
CA ASP A 95 -2.13 -18.75 -16.87
C ASP A 95 -1.08 -19.85 -17.06
N GLU A 96 0.20 -19.51 -17.01
CA GLU A 96 1.30 -20.47 -17.18
C GLU A 96 1.53 -21.31 -15.90
N GLU A 97 1.40 -20.71 -14.69
CA GLU A 97 1.74 -21.33 -13.43
C GLU A 97 0.72 -22.38 -12.93
N SER A 98 -0.58 -22.17 -13.12
CA SER A 98 -1.58 -22.90 -12.33
C SER A 98 -2.40 -23.96 -13.09
N GLY A 99 -2.36 -23.99 -14.42
CA GLY A 99 -3.33 -24.76 -15.19
C GLY A 99 -4.81 -24.38 -14.91
N ARG A 100 -5.03 -23.24 -14.25
CA ARG A 100 -6.32 -22.69 -13.83
C ARG A 100 -6.68 -21.43 -14.61
N SER A 101 -6.05 -21.26 -15.75
CA SER A 101 -6.19 -20.15 -16.70
C SER A 101 -7.64 -19.67 -16.84
N ALA A 102 -8.59 -20.61 -17.00
CA ALA A 102 -9.98 -20.27 -17.20
C ALA A 102 -10.64 -19.52 -16.02
N MET A 103 -10.25 -19.80 -14.77
CA MET A 103 -10.83 -19.13 -13.60
C MET A 103 -10.29 -17.71 -13.45
N TYR A 104 -9.00 -17.51 -13.66
CA TYR A 104 -8.38 -16.17 -13.61
C TYR A 104 -8.84 -15.30 -14.77
N GLN A 105 -8.94 -15.87 -15.99
CA GLN A 105 -9.48 -15.18 -17.15
C GLN A 105 -10.95 -14.80 -16.95
N ASP A 106 -11.75 -15.67 -16.33
CA ASP A 106 -13.14 -15.38 -15.97
C ASP A 106 -13.24 -14.18 -15.03
N VAL A 107 -12.43 -14.12 -13.97
CA VAL A 107 -12.38 -12.96 -13.06
C VAL A 107 -11.88 -11.69 -13.74
N PHE A 108 -10.90 -11.81 -14.63
CA PHE A 108 -10.35 -10.67 -15.38
C PHE A 108 -11.37 -10.05 -16.34
N GLU A 109 -12.19 -10.89 -17.01
CA GLU A 109 -13.20 -10.48 -17.99
C GLU A 109 -14.54 -10.10 -17.35
N ASN A 110 -14.84 -10.57 -16.14
CA ASN A 110 -16.09 -10.30 -15.46
C ASN A 110 -16.15 -8.90 -14.83
N GLU A 111 -17.37 -8.40 -14.59
CA GLU A 111 -17.59 -7.12 -13.91
C GLU A 111 -17.11 -7.15 -12.45
N ARG A 112 -17.25 -8.30 -11.76
CA ARG A 112 -16.88 -8.45 -10.35
C ARG A 112 -15.37 -8.69 -10.20
N PRO A 113 -14.63 -7.79 -9.53
CA PRO A 113 -13.21 -8.00 -9.24
C PRO A 113 -13.03 -9.08 -8.16
N GLU A 114 -11.85 -9.68 -8.12
CA GLU A 114 -11.39 -10.38 -6.93
C GLU A 114 -11.11 -9.35 -5.85
N LEU A 115 -11.76 -9.48 -4.69
CA LEU A 115 -11.47 -8.72 -3.48
C LEU A 115 -11.34 -9.68 -2.31
N PHE A 116 -10.29 -9.52 -1.52
CA PHE A 116 -10.06 -10.35 -0.34
C PHE A 116 -9.52 -9.53 0.83
N PHE A 117 -9.81 -10.01 2.03
CA PHE A 117 -9.26 -9.44 3.26
C PHE A 117 -7.76 -9.74 3.32
N LYS A 118 -6.93 -8.70 3.52
CA LYS A 118 -5.47 -8.84 3.52
C LYS A 118 -4.87 -8.81 4.92
N ALA A 119 -5.19 -7.82 5.72
CA ALA A 119 -4.55 -7.68 7.01
C ALA A 119 -5.38 -6.88 8.01
N THR A 120 -5.15 -7.19 9.28
CA THR A 120 -5.52 -6.33 10.41
C THR A 120 -4.41 -5.31 10.68
N PRO A 121 -4.66 -4.28 11.52
CA PRO A 121 -3.61 -3.34 11.95
C PRO A 121 -2.37 -4.02 12.55
N SER A 122 -2.56 -5.12 13.26
CA SER A 122 -1.47 -5.87 13.92
C SER A 122 -0.60 -6.69 12.96
N ARG A 123 -1.06 -6.94 11.73
CA ARG A 123 -0.32 -7.66 10.68
C ARG A 123 0.24 -6.73 9.62
N THR A 124 -0.08 -5.42 9.72
CA THR A 124 0.39 -4.38 8.81
C THR A 124 1.58 -3.66 9.43
N VAL A 125 2.69 -3.62 8.71
CA VAL A 125 3.92 -2.95 9.12
C VAL A 125 4.15 -1.66 8.34
N GLY A 126 5.04 -0.80 8.84
CA GLY A 126 5.44 0.45 8.23
C GLY A 126 6.81 0.39 7.54
N PRO A 127 7.34 1.55 7.12
CA PRO A 127 8.69 1.67 6.61
C PRO A 127 9.73 1.19 7.62
N GLU A 128 10.82 0.60 7.12
CA GLU A 128 11.97 0.05 7.87
C GLU A 128 11.63 -1.10 8.83
N GLU A 129 10.33 -1.48 8.95
CA GLU A 129 9.92 -2.64 9.74
C GLU A 129 10.04 -3.93 8.92
N ALA A 130 10.10 -5.08 9.61
CA ALA A 130 10.19 -6.38 8.96
C ALA A 130 8.86 -6.80 8.33
N VAL A 131 8.90 -7.29 7.10
CA VAL A 131 7.82 -8.08 6.48
C VAL A 131 8.07 -9.57 6.68
N GLY A 132 6.99 -10.37 6.75
CA GLY A 132 7.06 -11.79 7.03
C GLY A 132 7.11 -12.66 5.79
N ILE A 133 7.91 -13.74 5.84
CA ILE A 133 7.77 -14.93 4.99
C ILE A 133 7.43 -16.12 5.88
N ARG A 134 6.62 -17.04 5.39
CA ARG A 134 6.13 -18.17 6.20
C ARG A 134 7.19 -19.28 6.30
N SER A 135 7.37 -19.82 7.51
CA SER A 135 8.29 -20.94 7.74
C SER A 135 7.86 -22.28 7.09
N ASP A 136 6.60 -22.39 6.65
CA ASP A 136 6.03 -23.54 5.95
C ASP A 136 5.84 -23.30 4.44
N SER A 137 6.45 -22.25 3.88
CA SER A 137 6.42 -21.88 2.47
C SER A 137 7.82 -22.02 1.86
N GLU A 138 7.88 -22.51 0.62
CA GLU A 138 9.12 -22.65 -0.15
C GLU A 138 9.23 -21.59 -1.27
N TRP A 139 8.15 -20.82 -1.50
CA TRP A 139 8.10 -19.79 -2.53
C TRP A 139 7.28 -18.61 -2.06
N ASP A 140 7.97 -17.57 -1.61
CA ASP A 140 7.40 -16.32 -1.11
C ASP A 140 7.88 -15.15 -1.95
N VAL A 141 6.98 -14.23 -2.29
CA VAL A 141 7.27 -13.06 -3.12
C VAL A 141 6.65 -11.79 -2.53
N PRO A 142 7.28 -10.62 -2.76
CA PRO A 142 6.64 -9.34 -2.54
C PRO A 142 5.79 -8.99 -3.77
N GLU A 143 4.66 -8.37 -3.55
CA GLU A 143 3.80 -7.82 -4.58
C GLU A 143 3.66 -6.30 -4.35
N PRO A 144 4.39 -5.46 -5.12
CA PRO A 144 4.29 -4.02 -5.04
C PRO A 144 2.97 -3.52 -5.59
N GLU A 145 2.28 -2.67 -4.85
CA GLU A 145 0.94 -2.22 -5.21
C GLU A 145 0.72 -0.74 -4.90
N LEU A 146 -0.05 -0.06 -5.74
CA LEU A 146 -0.69 1.18 -5.34
C LEU A 146 -1.73 0.84 -4.27
N ALA A 147 -1.69 1.53 -3.15
CA ALA A 147 -2.64 1.34 -2.05
C ALA A 147 -3.54 2.56 -1.92
N VAL A 148 -4.85 2.35 -2.02
CA VAL A 148 -5.87 3.39 -1.88
C VAL A 148 -6.26 3.53 -0.41
N VAL A 149 -6.17 4.74 0.13
CA VAL A 149 -6.63 5.05 1.49
C VAL A 149 -8.08 5.53 1.41
N VAL A 150 -8.95 4.82 2.10
CA VAL A 150 -10.41 5.00 2.04
C VAL A 150 -10.93 5.41 3.41
N ALA A 151 -11.59 6.57 3.50
CA ALA A 151 -12.28 7.01 4.71
C ALA A 151 -13.79 7.00 4.47
N ARG A 152 -14.50 6.17 5.25
CA ARG A 152 -15.97 6.03 5.15
C ARG A 152 -16.48 5.77 3.73
N GLY A 153 -15.73 5.01 2.95
CA GLY A 153 -16.06 4.66 1.56
C GLY A 153 -15.61 5.67 0.50
N GLU A 154 -14.94 6.76 0.88
CA GLU A 154 -14.40 7.78 -0.03
C GLU A 154 -12.88 7.68 -0.13
N VAL A 155 -12.32 7.86 -1.33
CA VAL A 155 -10.87 7.90 -1.54
C VAL A 155 -10.31 9.21 -0.98
N VAL A 156 -9.40 9.12 0.00
CA VAL A 156 -8.80 10.27 0.67
C VAL A 156 -7.30 10.41 0.44
N GLY A 157 -6.67 9.39 -0.17
CA GLY A 157 -5.24 9.40 -0.49
C GLY A 157 -4.74 8.09 -1.05
N TYR A 158 -3.44 8.06 -1.33
CA TYR A 158 -2.72 6.92 -1.88
C TYR A 158 -1.41 6.71 -1.14
N THR A 159 -0.99 5.47 -1.00
CA THR A 159 0.30 5.10 -0.42
C THR A 159 0.91 3.94 -1.20
N VAL A 160 2.16 3.60 -0.92
CA VAL A 160 2.76 2.36 -1.43
C VAL A 160 2.33 1.21 -0.55
N GLY A 161 1.97 0.08 -1.16
CA GLY A 161 1.65 -1.17 -0.51
C GLY A 161 2.59 -2.31 -0.92
N ASN A 162 2.73 -3.29 -0.03
CA ASN A 162 3.36 -4.57 -0.34
C ASN A 162 2.44 -5.70 0.15
N ASP A 163 1.87 -6.45 -0.79
CA ASP A 163 1.09 -7.65 -0.54
C ASP A 163 2.02 -8.87 -0.48
N MET A 164 2.59 -9.16 0.69
CA MET A 164 3.44 -10.34 0.87
C MET A 164 2.65 -11.62 0.66
N SER A 165 3.16 -12.51 -0.19
CA SER A 165 2.42 -13.66 -0.70
C SER A 165 3.22 -14.95 -0.63
N SER A 166 2.59 -16.02 -0.10
CA SER A 166 3.10 -17.38 -0.24
C SER A 166 2.55 -18.02 -1.51
N ARG A 167 3.36 -18.01 -2.57
CA ARG A 167 3.01 -18.65 -3.84
C ARG A 167 2.87 -20.17 -3.71
N SER A 168 3.63 -20.79 -2.78
CA SER A 168 3.50 -22.22 -2.47
C SER A 168 2.08 -22.58 -2.05
N LEU A 169 1.48 -21.82 -1.12
CA LEU A 169 0.13 -22.10 -0.64
C LEU A 169 -0.95 -21.69 -1.65
N GLU A 170 -0.77 -20.53 -2.30
CA GLU A 170 -1.68 -20.05 -3.33
C GLU A 170 -1.79 -21.05 -4.50
N GLY A 171 -0.65 -21.59 -4.94
CA GLY A 171 -0.57 -22.58 -6.02
C GLY A 171 -1.16 -23.96 -5.67
N GLN A 172 -1.20 -24.35 -4.39
CA GLN A 172 -1.75 -25.66 -3.98
C GLN A 172 -3.27 -25.75 -4.16
N ASN A 173 -4.01 -24.73 -3.71
CA ASN A 173 -5.46 -24.72 -3.80
C ASN A 173 -6.02 -23.29 -3.66
N PRO A 174 -6.94 -22.83 -4.54
CA PRO A 174 -7.57 -21.51 -4.41
C PRO A 174 -8.23 -21.26 -3.05
N LEU A 175 -8.69 -22.30 -2.36
CA LEU A 175 -9.28 -22.19 -1.01
C LEU A 175 -8.24 -21.86 0.08
N TYR A 176 -6.95 -21.94 -0.25
CA TYR A 176 -5.85 -21.55 0.65
C TYR A 176 -5.43 -20.10 0.50
N LEU A 177 -6.09 -19.32 -0.38
CA LEU A 177 -5.81 -17.88 -0.54
C LEU A 177 -5.75 -17.13 0.80
N PRO A 178 -6.68 -17.32 1.77
CA PRO A 178 -6.55 -16.65 3.06
C PRO A 178 -5.27 -17.00 3.82
N GLN A 179 -4.79 -18.25 3.73
CA GLN A 179 -3.55 -18.66 4.39
C GLN A 179 -2.30 -18.17 3.63
N ALA A 180 -2.38 -18.06 2.30
CA ALA A 180 -1.32 -17.56 1.45
C ALA A 180 -1.09 -16.05 1.64
N LYS A 181 -2.14 -15.30 1.96
CA LYS A 181 -2.17 -13.83 2.00
C LYS A 181 -2.27 -13.24 3.42
N VAL A 182 -2.76 -13.99 4.42
CA VAL A 182 -3.04 -13.47 5.78
C VAL A 182 -2.27 -14.24 6.83
N TYR A 183 -1.14 -13.66 7.26
CA TYR A 183 -0.27 -14.19 8.31
C TYR A 183 0.46 -13.02 9.02
N ASP A 184 1.33 -13.29 9.95
CA ASP A 184 2.03 -12.22 10.66
C ASP A 184 2.94 -11.42 9.71
N ARG A 185 2.90 -10.06 9.82
CA ARG A 185 3.69 -9.14 8.98
C ARG A 185 3.50 -9.33 7.46
N CYS A 186 2.32 -9.79 7.05
CA CYS A 186 2.00 -10.10 5.66
C CYS A 186 1.75 -8.87 4.78
N CYS A 187 1.72 -7.68 5.33
CA CYS A 187 1.41 -6.45 4.61
C CYS A 187 2.29 -5.29 5.09
N ALA A 188 2.80 -4.48 4.16
CA ALA A 188 3.44 -3.22 4.51
C ALA A 188 2.80 -2.05 3.77
N ILE A 189 2.74 -0.87 4.41
CA ILE A 189 2.26 0.38 3.81
C ILE A 189 3.15 1.56 4.21
N GLY A 190 3.36 2.50 3.29
CA GLY A 190 4.13 3.73 3.53
C GLY A 190 4.79 4.27 2.25
N PRO A 191 5.75 5.20 2.35
CA PRO A 191 6.25 5.87 3.56
C PRO A 191 5.37 7.04 4.00
N CYS A 192 4.44 7.49 3.16
CA CYS A 192 3.52 8.59 3.41
C CYS A 192 2.19 8.34 2.71
N ILE A 193 1.21 9.19 2.95
CA ILE A 193 -0.03 9.25 2.17
C ILE A 193 0.04 10.50 1.29
N ALA A 194 -0.01 10.31 -0.03
CA ALA A 194 -0.17 11.39 -0.99
C ALA A 194 -1.67 11.67 -1.21
N SER A 195 -2.04 12.95 -1.19
CA SER A 195 -3.42 13.36 -1.47
C SER A 195 -3.83 13.05 -2.92
N PRO A 196 -5.13 12.93 -3.23
CA PRO A 196 -5.59 12.79 -4.61
C PRO A 196 -5.12 13.93 -5.53
N GLU A 197 -5.05 15.16 -5.02
CA GLU A 197 -4.53 16.31 -5.77
C GLU A 197 -3.03 16.15 -6.12
N THR A 198 -2.24 15.59 -5.20
CA THR A 198 -0.81 15.35 -5.43
C THR A 198 -0.56 14.25 -6.44
N VAL A 199 -1.33 13.18 -6.37
CA VAL A 199 -1.22 12.03 -7.27
C VAL A 199 -1.72 12.36 -8.67
N GLY A 200 -2.82 13.12 -8.78
CA GLY A 200 -3.48 13.41 -10.04
C GLY A 200 -4.19 12.18 -10.59
N ASP A 201 -3.66 11.59 -11.66
CA ASP A 201 -4.21 10.34 -12.20
C ASP A 201 -3.52 9.12 -11.57
N PRO A 202 -4.20 8.35 -10.71
CA PRO A 202 -3.62 7.16 -10.08
C PRO A 202 -3.33 6.03 -11.08
N ARG A 203 -3.77 6.15 -12.33
CA ARG A 203 -3.51 5.20 -13.42
C ARG A 203 -2.37 5.64 -14.34
N ASP A 204 -1.59 6.64 -13.97
CA ASP A 204 -0.43 7.11 -14.75
C ASP A 204 0.78 7.32 -13.84
N LEU A 205 1.11 6.28 -13.06
CA LEU A 205 2.25 6.28 -12.13
C LEU A 205 3.24 5.19 -12.49
N THR A 206 4.53 5.53 -12.46
CA THR A 206 5.61 4.55 -12.48
C THR A 206 5.71 3.85 -11.14
N MET A 207 5.83 2.52 -11.15
CA MET A 207 6.05 1.69 -9.97
C MET A 207 7.30 0.84 -10.17
N THR A 208 8.21 0.88 -9.20
CA THR A 208 9.48 0.16 -9.21
C THR A 208 9.58 -0.77 -8.03
N MET A 209 10.32 -1.87 -8.20
CA MET A 209 10.71 -2.75 -7.10
C MET A 209 12.15 -3.21 -7.26
N ARG A 210 12.90 -3.15 -6.16
CA ARG A 210 14.26 -3.70 -6.05
C ARG A 210 14.34 -4.60 -4.83
N ILE A 211 15.01 -5.75 -5.00
CA ILE A 211 15.30 -6.70 -3.92
C ILE A 211 16.80 -6.92 -3.86
N GLU A 212 17.36 -6.81 -2.66
CA GLU A 212 18.78 -7.02 -2.39
C GLU A 212 18.98 -8.13 -1.33
N ARG A 213 20.00 -8.95 -1.54
CA ARG A 213 20.46 -10.00 -0.62
C ARG A 213 21.98 -9.90 -0.52
N ASP A 214 22.50 -9.75 0.70
CA ASP A 214 23.97 -9.64 0.95
C ASP A 214 24.65 -8.57 0.07
N ASP A 215 23.98 -7.40 -0.09
CA ASP A 215 24.40 -6.28 -0.94
C ASP A 215 24.41 -6.59 -2.47
N GLU A 216 23.89 -7.73 -2.90
CA GLU A 216 23.70 -8.06 -4.32
C GLU A 216 22.24 -7.81 -4.73
N THR A 217 22.05 -7.24 -5.93
CA THR A 217 20.71 -7.07 -6.50
C THR A 217 20.18 -8.39 -7.03
N MET A 218 19.14 -8.91 -6.40
CA MET A 218 18.46 -10.15 -6.80
C MET A 218 17.35 -9.89 -7.82
N PHE A 219 16.69 -8.74 -7.72
CA PHE A 219 15.65 -8.30 -8.63
C PHE A 219 15.65 -6.78 -8.73
N ASP A 220 15.41 -6.27 -9.94
CA ASP A 220 15.18 -4.85 -10.22
C ASP A 220 14.22 -4.75 -11.40
N GLY A 221 13.07 -4.13 -11.19
CA GLY A 221 12.00 -4.08 -12.18
C GLY A 221 11.13 -2.85 -12.06
N GLU A 222 10.42 -2.56 -13.15
CA GLU A 222 9.54 -1.41 -13.29
C GLU A 222 8.25 -1.80 -14.02
N THR A 223 7.15 -1.19 -13.63
CA THR A 223 5.86 -1.24 -14.31
C THR A 223 5.13 0.09 -14.19
N SER A 224 3.93 0.18 -14.76
CA SER A 224 3.07 1.36 -14.64
C SER A 224 1.66 0.96 -14.23
N THR A 225 1.03 1.77 -13.37
CA THR A 225 -0.38 1.63 -13.00
C THR A 225 -1.32 1.82 -14.18
N SER A 226 -0.85 2.39 -15.31
CA SER A 226 -1.64 2.48 -16.56
C SER A 226 -2.02 1.12 -17.17
N ARG A 227 -1.33 0.05 -16.75
CA ARG A 227 -1.66 -1.33 -17.17
C ARG A 227 -2.81 -1.93 -16.37
N MET A 228 -3.25 -1.28 -15.30
CA MET A 228 -4.41 -1.70 -14.50
C MET A 228 -5.69 -1.56 -15.32
N VAL A 229 -6.51 -2.60 -15.37
CA VAL A 229 -7.76 -2.63 -16.18
C VAL A 229 -8.95 -2.08 -15.39
N ARG A 230 -8.84 -1.95 -14.07
CA ARG A 230 -9.87 -1.40 -13.21
C ARG A 230 -9.43 -0.05 -12.62
N THR A 231 -10.38 0.83 -12.35
CA THR A 231 -10.07 2.08 -11.64
C THR A 231 -10.07 1.87 -10.12
N CYS A 232 -9.38 2.76 -9.40
CA CYS A 232 -9.40 2.74 -7.93
C CYS A 232 -10.80 2.93 -7.39
N GLU A 233 -11.59 3.83 -8.01
CA GLU A 233 -12.97 4.12 -7.62
C GLU A 233 -13.88 2.91 -7.86
N GLU A 234 -13.67 2.17 -8.95
CA GLU A 234 -14.42 0.92 -9.22
C GLU A 234 -14.15 -0.10 -8.11
N LEU A 235 -12.89 -0.34 -7.77
CA LEU A 235 -12.51 -1.29 -6.70
C LEU A 235 -13.07 -0.88 -5.34
N VAL A 236 -12.99 0.41 -4.99
CA VAL A 236 -13.58 0.95 -3.75
C VAL A 236 -15.11 0.82 -3.77
N SER A 237 -15.76 1.05 -4.91
CA SER A 237 -17.21 0.86 -5.04
C SER A 237 -17.64 -0.56 -4.75
N PHE A 238 -16.92 -1.57 -5.25
CA PHE A 238 -17.19 -2.99 -4.94
C PHE A 238 -16.95 -3.32 -3.48
N LEU A 239 -15.90 -2.76 -2.86
CA LEU A 239 -15.62 -2.94 -1.44
C LEU A 239 -16.76 -2.38 -0.57
N ALA A 240 -17.27 -1.20 -0.92
CA ALA A 240 -18.28 -0.48 -0.13
C ALA A 240 -19.72 -0.90 -0.41
N GLN A 241 -20.01 -1.59 -1.52
CA GLN A 241 -21.37 -1.81 -2.04
C GLN A 241 -22.30 -2.55 -1.06
N HIS A 242 -21.77 -3.50 -0.30
CA HIS A 242 -22.54 -4.36 0.60
C HIS A 242 -21.90 -4.48 1.99
N ASP A 243 -20.97 -3.61 2.31
CA ASP A 243 -20.26 -3.61 3.58
C ASP A 243 -20.31 -2.23 4.26
N SER A 244 -20.24 -2.24 5.56
CA SER A 244 -20.01 -1.04 6.36
C SER A 244 -18.51 -0.79 6.42
N VAL A 245 -17.96 -0.14 5.38
CA VAL A 245 -16.55 0.23 5.36
C VAL A 245 -16.20 0.97 6.65
N PRO A 246 -15.15 0.56 7.37
CA PRO A 246 -14.75 1.20 8.62
C PRO A 246 -14.36 2.67 8.41
N GLU A 247 -14.09 3.39 9.50
CA GLU A 247 -13.70 4.81 9.41
C GLU A 247 -12.49 5.03 8.53
N LEU A 248 -11.54 4.09 8.56
CA LEU A 248 -10.36 4.13 7.68
C LEU A 248 -9.96 2.71 7.25
N ALA A 249 -9.97 2.47 5.97
CA ALA A 249 -9.46 1.24 5.35
C ALA A 249 -8.35 1.55 4.33
N VAL A 250 -7.57 0.53 4.00
CA VAL A 250 -6.64 0.56 2.88
C VAL A 250 -7.01 -0.56 1.91
N LEU A 251 -7.03 -0.26 0.61
CA LEU A 251 -7.27 -1.21 -0.46
C LEU A 251 -6.03 -1.28 -1.36
N LEU A 252 -5.35 -2.41 -1.36
CA LEU A 252 -4.29 -2.74 -2.31
C LEU A 252 -4.91 -3.04 -3.67
N THR A 253 -4.31 -2.56 -4.77
CA THR A 253 -4.97 -2.56 -6.09
C THR A 253 -4.45 -3.63 -7.05
N GLY A 254 -3.61 -4.56 -6.57
CA GLY A 254 -2.95 -5.56 -7.40
C GLY A 254 -1.66 -5.07 -8.04
N THR A 255 -0.94 -5.98 -8.66
CA THR A 255 0.35 -5.71 -9.31
C THR A 255 0.50 -6.43 -10.64
N SER A 256 1.40 -5.92 -11.48
CA SER A 256 1.96 -6.62 -12.65
C SER A 256 3.48 -6.78 -12.55
N LEU A 257 4.06 -6.46 -11.41
CA LEU A 257 5.50 -6.52 -11.18
C LEU A 257 5.78 -7.55 -10.10
N VAL A 258 6.26 -8.71 -10.51
CA VAL A 258 6.67 -9.81 -9.61
C VAL A 258 8.03 -10.34 -10.04
N PRO A 259 8.84 -10.85 -9.11
CA PRO A 259 10.06 -11.56 -9.48
C PRO A 259 9.75 -12.80 -10.33
N PRO A 260 10.74 -13.33 -11.08
CA PRO A 260 10.57 -14.55 -11.87
C PRO A 260 10.33 -15.78 -10.96
N ASP A 261 9.77 -16.87 -11.56
CA ASP A 261 9.29 -18.05 -10.83
C ASP A 261 10.39 -18.86 -10.12
N ASP A 262 11.64 -18.69 -10.52
CA ASP A 262 12.80 -19.31 -9.88
C ASP A 262 13.35 -18.48 -8.70
N PHE A 263 12.74 -17.34 -8.39
CA PHE A 263 13.08 -16.48 -7.26
C PHE A 263 12.16 -16.75 -6.05
N THR A 264 12.75 -16.79 -4.86
CA THR A 264 12.02 -16.71 -3.59
C THR A 264 12.76 -15.81 -2.60
N LEU A 265 12.00 -15.11 -1.78
CA LEU A 265 12.56 -14.32 -0.68
C LEU A 265 13.25 -15.20 0.37
N ALA A 266 14.23 -14.63 1.04
CA ALA A 266 14.91 -15.20 2.19
C ALA A 266 14.98 -14.19 3.36
N ALA A 267 15.08 -14.67 4.58
CA ALA A 267 15.30 -13.81 5.73
C ALA A 267 16.60 -12.99 5.54
N GLY A 268 16.52 -11.70 5.82
CA GLY A 268 17.60 -10.75 5.61
C GLY A 268 17.54 -9.98 4.28
N ASP A 269 16.71 -10.40 3.32
CA ASP A 269 16.50 -9.63 2.10
C ASP A 269 15.98 -8.22 2.42
N ARG A 270 16.32 -7.26 1.57
CA ARG A 270 15.80 -5.90 1.60
C ARG A 270 14.93 -5.68 0.37
N ILE A 271 13.75 -5.11 0.60
CA ILE A 271 12.77 -4.80 -0.45
C ILE A 271 12.60 -3.29 -0.48
N GLU A 272 12.77 -2.69 -1.66
CA GLU A 272 12.42 -1.30 -1.93
C GLU A 272 11.32 -1.26 -2.98
N ILE A 273 10.19 -0.61 -2.66
CA ILE A 273 9.07 -0.38 -3.57
C ILE A 273 8.87 1.12 -3.71
N GLY A 274 9.07 1.63 -4.93
CA GLY A 274 8.86 3.03 -5.26
C GLY A 274 7.60 3.24 -6.09
N ILE A 275 6.80 4.26 -5.76
CA ILE A 275 5.72 4.75 -6.62
C ILE A 275 5.91 6.24 -6.83
N GLU A 276 5.88 6.64 -8.11
CA GLU A 276 6.01 8.03 -8.53
C GLU A 276 5.03 8.92 -7.74
N THR A 277 5.45 10.14 -7.41
CA THR A 277 4.73 11.12 -6.61
C THR A 277 4.45 10.75 -5.15
N ILE A 278 4.52 9.47 -4.76
CA ILE A 278 4.29 9.01 -3.38
C ILE A 278 5.61 8.90 -2.62
N GLY A 279 6.50 8.02 -3.07
CA GLY A 279 7.80 7.79 -2.43
C GLY A 279 8.22 6.34 -2.46
N THR A 280 9.17 5.97 -1.57
CA THR A 280 9.73 4.62 -1.52
C THR A 280 9.51 3.99 -0.16
N LEU A 281 8.84 2.85 -0.14
CA LEU A 281 8.66 1.97 1.02
C LEU A 281 9.83 0.98 1.07
N ARG A 282 10.49 0.88 2.23
CA ARG A 282 11.60 -0.05 2.47
C ARG A 282 11.26 -0.98 3.60
N ASN A 283 11.53 -2.25 3.41
CA ASN A 283 11.35 -3.27 4.43
C ASN A 283 12.50 -4.28 4.38
N HIS A 284 12.74 -4.96 5.49
CA HIS A 284 13.58 -6.16 5.51
C HIS A 284 12.72 -7.40 5.74
N VAL A 285 13.23 -8.58 5.39
CA VAL A 285 12.46 -9.83 5.43
C VAL A 285 12.85 -10.66 6.65
N GLU A 286 11.85 -11.16 7.38
CA GLU A 286 12.01 -12.12 8.48
C GLU A 286 11.09 -13.33 8.28
N THR A 287 11.51 -14.49 8.81
CA THR A 287 10.65 -15.69 8.84
C THR A 287 9.71 -15.65 10.04
N VAL A 288 8.42 -15.94 9.82
CA VAL A 288 7.35 -15.98 10.82
C VAL A 288 6.74 -17.37 10.95
#